data_2c2504f3ae1f7e43af1aa77c07f7adf9
#
_entry.id   2c2504f3ae1f7e43af1aa77c07f7adf9
#
_cell.length_a   1.000
_cell.length_b   1.000
_cell.length_c   1.000
_cell.angle_alpha   90.00
_cell.angle_beta   90.00
_cell.angle_gamma   90.00
#
_symmetry.space_group_name_H-M   'P 1'
#
loop_
_entity.id
_entity.type
_entity.pdbx_description
1 polymer ?
#
loop_
_entity_poly.entity_id
_entity_poly.type
_entity_poly.pdbx_seq_one_letter_code
_entity_poly.pdbx_strand_id
1 'polypeptide(L)'
;MLSFDSDSIRTEALGGRNMLLLGNVLVAVVAMLHVYFLVLEMFLWTKPLGLKTFRNSIEKANDSAVLAANQGLYNGFLAAGLIWGLVHGNPAFAFQIKTFFLLCVIVAGAYGAATVSRRILYVQAAPAALALIQLWLA
;
A
#
# COMPACT_ATOMS: atom_id res chain seq x y z
N MET A 1 0.93 32.51 -37.36
CA MET A 1 0.40 32.77 -36.00
C MET A 1 -0.18 31.46 -35.49
N LEU A 2 0.59 30.74 -34.65
CA LEU A 2 0.14 29.47 -34.10
C LEU A 2 -0.97 29.79 -33.05
N SER A 3 -2.20 29.44 -33.36
CA SER A 3 -3.33 29.43 -32.42
C SER A 3 -2.98 28.33 -31.41
N PHE A 4 -2.52 28.72 -30.22
CA PHE A 4 -2.42 27.79 -29.09
C PHE A 4 -3.85 27.38 -28.75
N ASP A 5 -4.14 26.09 -28.98
CA ASP A 5 -5.43 25.50 -28.66
C ASP A 5 -5.56 25.39 -27.13
N SER A 6 -6.21 26.39 -26.53
CA SER A 6 -6.43 26.45 -25.07
C SER A 6 -7.28 25.26 -24.56
N ASP A 7 -8.06 24.64 -25.43
CA ASP A 7 -8.89 23.50 -25.08
C ASP A 7 -8.06 22.20 -24.98
N SER A 8 -7.06 22.04 -25.84
CA SER A 8 -6.14 20.89 -25.76
C SER A 8 -5.31 20.92 -24.46
N ILE A 9 -4.75 22.08 -24.12
CA ILE A 9 -3.99 22.29 -22.88
C ILE A 9 -4.86 22.00 -21.65
N ARG A 10 -6.08 22.47 -21.64
CA ARG A 10 -7.04 22.24 -20.54
C ARG A 10 -7.39 20.77 -20.41
N THR A 11 -7.58 20.06 -21.51
CA THR A 11 -7.89 18.63 -21.52
C THR A 11 -6.73 17.79 -21.00
N GLU A 12 -5.51 18.09 -21.39
CA GLU A 12 -4.30 17.43 -20.87
C GLU A 12 -4.11 17.68 -19.37
N ALA A 13 -4.28 18.91 -18.90
CA ALA A 13 -4.17 19.25 -17.48
C ALA A 13 -5.23 18.54 -16.63
N LEU A 14 -6.47 18.41 -17.14
CA LEU A 14 -7.53 17.65 -16.48
C LEU A 14 -7.22 16.15 -16.45
N GLY A 15 -6.69 15.62 -17.55
CA GLY A 15 -6.26 14.22 -17.64
C GLY A 15 -5.19 13.89 -16.60
N GLY A 16 -4.12 14.65 -16.52
CA GLY A 16 -3.05 14.47 -15.54
C GLY A 16 -3.53 14.56 -14.09
N ARG A 17 -4.41 15.52 -13.79
CA ARG A 17 -5.00 15.66 -12.46
C ARG A 17 -5.85 14.44 -12.07
N ASN A 18 -6.64 13.90 -12.98
CA ASN A 18 -7.45 12.72 -12.73
C ASN A 18 -6.58 11.47 -12.53
N MET A 19 -5.49 11.33 -13.27
CA MET A 19 -4.54 10.25 -13.11
C MET A 19 -3.83 10.31 -11.76
N LEU A 20 -3.42 11.50 -11.31
CA LEU A 20 -2.82 11.69 -9.98
C LEU A 20 -3.81 11.37 -8.86
N LEU A 21 -5.07 11.80 -9.01
CA LEU A 21 -6.11 11.46 -8.04
C LEU A 21 -6.32 9.95 -7.92
N LEU A 22 -6.40 9.24 -9.05
CA LEU A 22 -6.51 7.79 -9.05
C LEU A 22 -5.30 7.13 -8.38
N GLY A 23 -4.08 7.60 -8.68
CA GLY A 23 -2.86 7.14 -8.02
C GLY A 23 -2.91 7.31 -6.50
N ASN A 24 -3.35 8.47 -6.02
CA ASN A 24 -3.49 8.75 -4.59
C ASN A 24 -4.58 7.88 -3.93
N VAL A 25 -5.68 7.61 -4.61
CA VAL A 25 -6.72 6.67 -4.12
C VAL A 25 -6.14 5.27 -3.97
N LEU A 26 -5.38 4.79 -4.94
CA LEU A 26 -4.72 3.48 -4.85
C LEU A 26 -3.70 3.42 -3.71
N VAL A 27 -2.91 4.48 -3.50
CA VAL A 27 -2.01 4.60 -2.34
C VAL A 27 -2.78 4.52 -1.02
N ALA A 28 -3.91 5.22 -0.92
CA ALA A 28 -4.77 5.17 0.26
C ALA A 28 -5.31 3.76 0.53
N VAL A 29 -5.72 3.04 -0.52
CA VAL A 29 -6.14 1.64 -0.41
C VAL A 29 -5.00 0.76 0.12
N VAL A 30 -3.78 0.90 -0.40
CA VAL A 30 -2.61 0.16 0.09
C VAL A 30 -2.33 0.49 1.55
N ALA A 31 -2.40 1.76 1.95
CA ALA A 31 -2.23 2.18 3.34
C ALA A 31 -3.27 1.54 4.27
N MET A 32 -4.54 1.54 3.86
CA MET A 32 -5.63 0.93 4.63
C MET A 32 -5.48 -0.59 4.77
N LEU A 33 -5.01 -1.28 3.73
CA LEU A 33 -4.70 -2.71 3.81
C LEU A 33 -3.62 -2.99 4.86
N HIS A 34 -2.58 -2.14 4.95
CA HIS A 34 -1.52 -2.30 5.94
C HIS A 34 -1.97 -1.95 7.37
N VAL A 35 -2.88 -0.98 7.54
CA VAL A 35 -3.57 -0.77 8.83
C VAL A 35 -4.39 -2.00 9.21
N TYR A 36 -5.09 -2.61 8.27
CA TYR A 36 -5.85 -3.83 8.52
C TYR A 36 -4.94 -5.00 8.94
N PHE A 37 -3.79 -5.20 8.27
CA PHE A 37 -2.80 -6.20 8.68
C PHE A 37 -2.24 -5.91 10.06
N LEU A 38 -1.93 -4.65 10.39
CA LEU A 38 -1.54 -4.26 11.75
C LEU A 38 -2.57 -4.74 12.78
N VAL A 39 -3.84 -4.45 12.55
CA VAL A 39 -4.92 -4.82 13.49
C VAL A 39 -5.03 -6.34 13.62
N LEU A 40 -4.98 -7.08 12.52
CA LEU A 40 -5.01 -8.54 12.54
C LEU A 40 -3.83 -9.14 13.31
N GLU A 41 -2.63 -8.65 13.07
CA GLU A 41 -1.39 -9.24 13.57
C GLU A 41 -1.09 -8.82 15.01
N MET A 42 -1.41 -7.58 15.41
CA MET A 42 -1.16 -7.11 16.78
C MET A 42 -2.30 -7.46 17.76
N PHE A 43 -3.55 -7.44 17.31
CA PHE A 43 -4.68 -7.50 18.22
C PHE A 43 -5.61 -8.71 17.99
N LEU A 44 -5.65 -9.24 16.79
CA LEU A 44 -6.60 -10.29 16.42
C LEU A 44 -5.93 -11.62 16.03
N TRP A 45 -4.63 -11.75 16.20
CA TRP A 45 -3.86 -12.92 15.77
C TRP A 45 -4.38 -14.25 16.32
N THR A 46 -4.70 -14.29 17.62
CA THR A 46 -5.25 -15.45 18.33
C THR A 46 -6.78 -15.46 18.41
N LYS A 47 -7.46 -14.48 17.79
CA LYS A 47 -8.92 -14.40 17.77
C LYS A 47 -9.48 -15.11 16.53
N PRO A 48 -10.78 -15.45 16.53
CA PRO A 48 -11.41 -16.21 15.43
C PRO A 48 -11.13 -15.64 14.05
N LEU A 49 -11.17 -14.30 13.89
CA LEU A 49 -10.88 -13.65 12.60
C LEU A 49 -9.44 -13.86 12.17
N GLY A 50 -8.48 -13.66 13.06
CA GLY A 50 -7.06 -13.88 12.77
C GLY A 50 -6.75 -15.33 12.43
N LEU A 51 -7.24 -16.28 13.23
CA LEU A 51 -7.08 -17.71 12.98
C LEU A 51 -7.62 -18.13 11.63
N LYS A 52 -8.80 -17.64 11.26
CA LYS A 52 -9.42 -17.91 9.96
C LYS A 52 -8.63 -17.29 8.81
N THR A 53 -8.22 -16.03 8.97
CA THR A 53 -7.52 -15.27 7.91
C THR A 53 -6.17 -15.91 7.58
N PHE A 54 -5.40 -16.27 8.59
CA PHE A 54 -4.06 -16.84 8.44
C PHE A 54 -4.04 -18.38 8.43
N ARG A 55 -5.21 -19.02 8.61
CA ARG A 55 -5.38 -20.49 8.64
C ARG A 55 -4.48 -21.15 9.69
N ASN A 56 -4.37 -20.51 10.85
CA ASN A 56 -3.61 -21.03 11.99
C ASN A 56 -4.51 -21.80 12.96
N SER A 57 -3.93 -22.84 13.59
CA SER A 57 -4.48 -23.38 14.85
C SER A 57 -4.23 -22.39 15.99
N ILE A 58 -5.00 -22.52 17.07
CA ILE A 58 -4.82 -21.67 18.25
C ILE A 58 -3.42 -21.86 18.88
N GLU A 59 -2.90 -23.08 18.90
CA GLU A 59 -1.57 -23.41 19.41
C GLU A 59 -0.50 -22.67 18.63
N LYS A 60 -0.50 -22.82 17.30
CA LYS A 60 0.44 -22.14 16.41
C LYS A 60 0.35 -20.62 16.52
N ALA A 61 -0.86 -20.09 16.67
CA ALA A 61 -1.07 -18.65 16.82
C ALA A 61 -0.50 -18.15 18.17
N ASN A 62 -0.68 -18.89 19.26
CA ASN A 62 -0.11 -18.54 20.55
C ASN A 62 1.42 -18.57 20.51
N ASP A 63 2.04 -19.58 19.89
CA ASP A 63 3.49 -19.72 19.77
C ASP A 63 4.14 -18.60 18.94
N SER A 64 3.39 -18.05 17.97
CA SER A 64 3.88 -17.02 17.06
C SER A 64 3.37 -15.60 17.36
N ALA A 65 2.60 -15.40 18.43
CA ALA A 65 1.91 -14.14 18.71
C ALA A 65 2.87 -12.94 18.83
N VAL A 66 4.02 -13.09 19.44
CA VAL A 66 5.02 -12.02 19.58
C VAL A 66 5.60 -11.63 18.21
N LEU A 67 5.93 -12.62 17.38
CA LEU A 67 6.43 -12.37 16.02
C LEU A 67 5.36 -11.71 15.15
N ALA A 68 4.12 -12.15 15.26
CA ALA A 68 3.00 -11.54 14.54
C ALA A 68 2.77 -10.09 14.96
N ALA A 69 2.85 -9.77 16.25
CA ALA A 69 2.72 -8.40 16.74
C ALA A 69 3.84 -7.48 16.19
N ASN A 70 5.08 -7.96 16.14
CA ASN A 70 6.19 -7.23 15.50
C ASN A 70 5.93 -7.00 14.00
N GLN A 71 5.44 -8.00 13.30
CA GLN A 71 5.06 -7.91 11.90
C GLN A 71 3.97 -6.85 11.69
N GLY A 72 2.95 -6.85 12.54
CA GLY A 72 1.89 -5.86 12.53
C GLY A 72 2.40 -4.44 12.76
N LEU A 73 3.36 -4.25 13.67
CA LEU A 73 4.00 -2.96 13.89
C LEU A 73 4.70 -2.45 12.63
N TYR A 74 5.44 -3.31 11.92
CA TYR A 74 6.10 -2.93 10.66
C TYR A 74 5.09 -2.61 9.55
N ASN A 75 3.96 -3.29 9.49
CA ASN A 75 2.85 -2.90 8.62
C ASN A 75 2.33 -1.50 8.98
N GLY A 76 2.32 -1.15 10.24
CA GLY A 76 1.99 0.20 10.72
C GLY A 76 2.97 1.26 10.21
N PHE A 77 4.26 0.98 10.17
CA PHE A 77 5.26 1.91 9.62
C PHE A 77 5.07 2.12 8.11
N LEU A 78 4.75 1.06 7.38
CA LEU A 78 4.44 1.18 5.96
C LEU A 78 3.18 2.03 5.72
N ALA A 79 2.12 1.80 6.48
CA ALA A 79 0.90 2.61 6.43
C ALA A 79 1.17 4.08 6.77
N ALA A 80 1.92 4.35 7.85
CA ALA A 80 2.28 5.70 8.26
C ALA A 80 3.08 6.45 7.18
N GLY A 81 4.03 5.78 6.53
CA GLY A 81 4.80 6.34 5.44
C GLY A 81 3.97 6.67 4.20
N LEU A 82 3.04 5.80 3.82
CA LEU A 82 2.11 6.05 2.72
C LEU A 82 1.16 7.21 3.04
N ILE A 83 0.62 7.27 4.25
CA ILE A 83 -0.21 8.39 4.70
C ILE A 83 0.59 9.70 4.70
N TRP A 84 1.82 9.67 5.19
CA TRP A 84 2.71 10.83 5.13
C TRP A 84 2.88 11.33 3.70
N GLY A 85 3.12 10.45 2.74
CA GLY A 85 3.20 10.80 1.32
C GLY A 85 1.90 11.38 0.75
N LEU A 86 0.73 10.94 1.25
CA LEU A 86 -0.57 11.47 0.81
C LEU A 86 -0.85 12.87 1.33
N VAL A 87 -0.41 13.21 2.55
CA VAL A 87 -0.69 14.50 3.21
C VAL A 87 0.44 15.51 3.08
N HIS A 88 1.57 15.13 2.49
CA HIS A 88 2.74 16.01 2.37
C HIS A 88 2.48 17.18 1.42
N GLY A 89 2.71 18.42 1.89
CA GLY A 89 2.38 19.64 1.14
C GLY A 89 3.26 19.92 -0.08
N ASN A 90 4.47 19.37 -0.16
CA ASN A 90 5.35 19.53 -1.32
C ASN A 90 5.15 18.35 -2.29
N PRO A 91 4.72 18.58 -3.55
CA PRO A 91 4.43 17.51 -4.49
C PRO A 91 5.61 16.61 -4.84
N ALA A 92 6.82 17.16 -4.94
CA ALA A 92 8.03 16.39 -5.27
C ALA A 92 8.39 15.43 -4.12
N PHE A 93 8.37 15.90 -2.88
CA PHE A 93 8.59 15.03 -1.72
C PHE A 93 7.45 14.03 -1.53
N ALA A 94 6.20 14.44 -1.71
CA ALA A 94 5.05 13.54 -1.67
C ALA A 94 5.20 12.36 -2.64
N PHE A 95 5.65 12.63 -3.86
CA PHE A 95 5.92 11.62 -4.88
C PHE A 95 7.04 10.66 -4.44
N GLN A 96 8.16 11.20 -3.95
CA GLN A 96 9.31 10.39 -3.50
C GLN A 96 8.94 9.50 -2.32
N ILE A 97 8.24 10.03 -1.33
CA ILE A 97 7.78 9.28 -0.14
C ILE A 97 6.85 8.13 -0.56
N LYS A 98 5.84 8.41 -1.37
CA LYS A 98 4.90 7.38 -1.86
C LYS A 98 5.65 6.31 -2.66
N THR A 99 6.53 6.70 -3.57
CA THR A 99 7.34 5.78 -4.37
C THR A 99 8.18 4.87 -3.47
N PHE A 100 8.89 5.42 -2.49
CA PHE A 100 9.72 4.64 -1.59
C PHE A 100 8.91 3.60 -0.81
N PHE A 101 7.81 4.01 -0.18
CA PHE A 101 7.00 3.09 0.63
C PHE A 101 6.26 2.06 -0.22
N LEU A 102 5.81 2.41 -1.43
CA LEU A 102 5.23 1.42 -2.35
C LEU A 102 6.26 0.39 -2.80
N LEU A 103 7.50 0.78 -3.05
CA LEU A 103 8.60 -0.15 -3.35
C LEU A 103 8.87 -1.07 -2.16
N CYS A 104 8.88 -0.56 -0.94
CA CYS A 104 9.00 -1.40 0.27
C CYS A 104 7.87 -2.44 0.34
N VAL A 105 6.63 -2.04 0.06
CA VAL A 105 5.47 -2.95 0.04
C VAL A 105 5.61 -4.02 -1.05
N ILE A 106 6.05 -3.63 -2.26
CA ILE A 106 6.27 -4.57 -3.37
C ILE A 106 7.34 -5.60 -3.02
N VAL A 107 8.47 -5.16 -2.47
CA VAL A 107 9.57 -6.05 -2.06
C VAL A 107 9.10 -7.00 -0.95
N ALA A 108 8.43 -6.48 0.09
CA ALA A 108 7.88 -7.29 1.16
C ALA A 108 6.86 -8.31 0.66
N GLY A 109 5.96 -7.89 -0.25
CA GLY A 109 4.96 -8.76 -0.85
C GLY A 109 5.56 -9.83 -1.76
N ALA A 110 6.58 -9.49 -2.55
CA ALA A 110 7.31 -10.45 -3.38
C ALA A 110 8.05 -11.49 -2.54
N TYR A 111 8.74 -11.06 -1.49
CA TYR A 111 9.43 -11.94 -0.55
C TYR A 111 8.44 -12.85 0.20
N GLY A 112 7.34 -12.30 0.70
CA GLY A 112 6.29 -13.06 1.35
C GLY A 112 5.63 -14.09 0.42
N ALA A 113 5.44 -13.74 -0.86
CA ALA A 113 4.91 -14.66 -1.87
C ALA A 113 5.85 -15.83 -2.14
N ALA A 114 7.17 -15.59 -2.13
CA ALA A 114 8.18 -16.61 -2.37
C ALA A 114 8.39 -17.53 -1.15
N THR A 115 8.23 -17.01 0.07
CA THR A 115 8.60 -17.73 1.31
C THR A 115 7.40 -18.26 2.10
N VAL A 116 6.23 -17.64 1.98
CA VAL A 116 5.05 -17.97 2.79
C VAL A 116 3.88 -18.43 1.93
N SER A 117 3.34 -17.56 1.07
CA SER A 117 2.17 -17.87 0.26
C SER A 117 2.04 -16.93 -0.94
N ARG A 118 1.80 -17.48 -2.14
CA ARG A 118 1.51 -16.71 -3.36
C ARG A 118 0.32 -15.75 -3.22
N ARG A 119 -0.57 -16.01 -2.28
CA ARG A 119 -1.70 -15.14 -1.97
C ARG A 119 -1.25 -13.74 -1.56
N ILE A 120 -0.08 -13.62 -0.90
CA ILE A 120 0.52 -12.34 -0.49
C ILE A 120 0.86 -11.48 -1.71
N LEU A 121 1.27 -12.08 -2.82
CA LEU A 121 1.53 -11.34 -4.06
C LEU A 121 0.31 -10.55 -4.52
N TYR A 122 -0.87 -11.17 -4.51
CA TYR A 122 -2.12 -10.55 -4.98
C TYR A 122 -2.70 -9.53 -4.01
N VAL A 123 -2.51 -9.73 -2.70
CA VAL A 123 -3.11 -8.89 -1.66
C VAL A 123 -2.22 -7.71 -1.32
N GLN A 124 -0.91 -7.84 -1.44
CA GLN A 124 0.07 -6.84 -1.03
C GLN A 124 0.84 -6.25 -2.20
N ALA A 125 1.59 -7.06 -2.95
CA ALA A 125 2.47 -6.56 -4.00
C ALA A 125 1.71 -6.02 -5.22
N ALA A 126 0.65 -6.68 -5.67
CA ALA A 126 -0.08 -6.26 -6.86
C ALA A 126 -0.79 -4.90 -6.68
N PRO A 127 -1.53 -4.62 -5.60
CA PRO A 127 -2.11 -3.30 -5.37
C PRO A 127 -1.06 -2.19 -5.28
N ALA A 128 0.08 -2.45 -4.63
CA ALA A 128 1.18 -1.50 -4.53
C ALA A 128 1.84 -1.22 -5.88
N ALA A 129 2.02 -2.25 -6.72
CA ALA A 129 2.54 -2.10 -8.08
C ALA A 129 1.60 -1.28 -8.96
N LEU A 130 0.29 -1.51 -8.88
CA LEU A 130 -0.71 -0.72 -9.59
C LEU A 130 -0.69 0.75 -9.16
N ALA A 131 -0.61 1.01 -7.86
CA ALA A 131 -0.50 2.37 -7.32
C ALA A 131 0.78 3.06 -7.82
N LEU A 132 1.91 2.35 -7.81
CA LEU A 132 3.20 2.89 -8.27
C LEU A 132 3.16 3.22 -9.76
N ILE A 133 2.68 2.31 -10.61
CA ILE A 133 2.54 2.53 -12.05
C ILE A 133 1.65 3.76 -12.30
N GLN A 134 0.52 3.86 -11.63
CA GLN A 134 -0.40 4.97 -11.79
C GLN A 134 0.21 6.32 -11.40
N LEU A 135 1.00 6.36 -10.31
CA LEU A 135 1.72 7.58 -9.91
C LEU A 135 2.79 8.01 -10.91
N TRP A 136 3.45 7.05 -11.56
CA TRP A 136 4.50 7.34 -12.54
C TRP A 136 3.96 7.73 -13.91
N LEU A 137 2.70 7.37 -14.21
CA LEU A 137 2.02 7.76 -15.45
C LEU A 137 1.28 9.10 -15.31
N ALA A 138 1.10 9.61 -14.11
CA ALA A 138 0.45 10.89 -13.82
C ALA A 138 1.39 12.08 -13.97
#